data_226ee1527ef406082109b16feda2f7c0
#
_entry.id   226ee1527ef406082109b16feda2f7c0
#
_cell.length_a   1.000
_cell.length_b   1.000
_cell.length_c   1.000
_cell.angle_alpha   90.00
_cell.angle_beta   90.00
_cell.angle_gamma   90.00
#
_symmetry.space_group_name_H-M   'P 1'
#
loop_
_entity.id
_entity.type
_entity.pdbx_description
1 polymer ?
#
loop_
_entity_poly.entity_id
_entity_poly.type
_entity_poly.pdbx_seq_one_letter_code
_entity_poly.pdbx_strand_id
1 'polypeptide(L)'
;MTTIAILFWAGVFLVFYTYLGYGILLWTLVKIREALRPARRYEVPAEAPEVTLLIAAYNEQEIVAEKMANCRALEYPASKLRITWITDGSTDRTVELLAAYPDATVLHDARRGGKTAALNRALEHIRTPLVVFTDANTMLNPEAVTEIVRCFEDPQVGCVAGEKRVADAGGAGAAATEGVYWKYESKLKELDYRLYSAVGAAGELFAVRRGLWQTLPEDTLLDDFVCSMLIASQGYKIAYCKEAYALETPSADMGEEGKRKKRIAAGGLQSVWRLRKLLNPFRYGVLWFQYVSHRVLRWTLTPVVLVALLPLNVAPVSYTHLRAHETK
;
A
#
# COMPACT_ATOMS: atom_id res chain seq x y z
N MET A 1 -23.39 -32.15 16.44
CA MET A 1 -22.15 -32.46 15.66
C MET A 1 -22.13 -31.79 14.29
N THR A 2 -23.20 -31.90 13.49
CA THR A 2 -23.24 -31.37 12.12
C THR A 2 -23.00 -29.85 12.06
N THR A 3 -23.59 -29.07 12.97
CA THR A 3 -23.46 -27.61 12.98
C THR A 3 -22.03 -27.16 13.28
N ILE A 4 -21.34 -27.73 14.27
CA ILE A 4 -19.97 -27.42 14.62
C ILE A 4 -19.02 -27.78 13.46
N ALA A 5 -19.23 -28.94 12.82
CA ALA A 5 -18.47 -29.33 11.66
C ALA A 5 -18.66 -28.38 10.46
N ILE A 6 -19.89 -27.93 10.23
CA ILE A 6 -20.18 -26.93 9.18
C ILE A 6 -19.45 -25.61 9.48
N LEU A 7 -19.54 -25.11 10.71
CA LEU A 7 -18.86 -23.87 11.11
C LEU A 7 -17.34 -24.00 11.00
N PHE A 8 -16.78 -25.15 11.40
CA PHE A 8 -15.35 -25.41 11.26
C PHE A 8 -14.90 -25.35 9.79
N TRP A 9 -15.56 -26.14 8.91
CA TRP A 9 -15.17 -26.17 7.50
C TRP A 9 -15.46 -24.87 6.77
N ALA A 10 -16.52 -24.15 7.11
CA ALA A 10 -16.77 -22.80 6.60
C ALA A 10 -15.67 -21.81 7.02
N GLY A 11 -15.20 -21.91 8.27
CA GLY A 11 -14.07 -21.13 8.75
C GLY A 11 -12.77 -21.47 8.01
N VAL A 12 -12.46 -22.77 7.85
CA VAL A 12 -11.28 -23.21 7.07
C VAL A 12 -11.36 -22.71 5.62
N PHE A 13 -12.53 -22.82 4.99
CA PHE A 13 -12.74 -22.32 3.64
C PHE A 13 -12.53 -20.80 3.55
N LEU A 14 -13.02 -20.03 4.52
CA LEU A 14 -12.82 -18.57 4.55
C LEU A 14 -11.34 -18.22 4.66
N VAL A 15 -10.60 -18.89 5.55
CA VAL A 15 -9.14 -18.67 5.69
C VAL A 15 -8.41 -19.04 4.40
N PHE A 16 -8.72 -20.20 3.83
CA PHE A 16 -8.15 -20.61 2.54
C PHE A 16 -8.46 -19.60 1.44
N TYR A 17 -9.74 -19.18 1.32
CA TYR A 17 -10.15 -18.19 0.33
C TYR A 17 -9.36 -16.89 0.48
N THR A 18 -9.26 -16.36 1.69
CA THR A 18 -8.64 -15.06 1.95
C THR A 18 -7.13 -15.06 1.63
N TYR A 19 -6.42 -16.14 1.92
CA TYR A 19 -4.96 -16.17 1.76
C TYR A 19 -4.51 -16.79 0.43
N LEU A 20 -5.21 -17.75 -0.12
CA LEU A 20 -4.82 -18.47 -1.34
C LEU A 20 -5.92 -18.45 -2.42
N GLY A 21 -7.15 -18.75 -2.04
CA GLY A 21 -8.28 -18.92 -2.97
C GLY A 21 -8.55 -17.65 -3.78
N TYR A 22 -8.47 -16.48 -3.14
CA TYR A 22 -8.60 -15.19 -3.83
C TYR A 22 -7.56 -15.03 -4.94
N GLY A 23 -6.29 -15.32 -4.66
CA GLY A 23 -5.21 -15.22 -5.65
C GLY A 23 -5.44 -16.13 -6.86
N ILE A 24 -5.90 -17.37 -6.62
CA ILE A 24 -6.22 -18.34 -7.67
C ILE A 24 -7.41 -17.85 -8.51
N LEU A 25 -8.48 -17.41 -7.87
CA LEU A 25 -9.67 -16.87 -8.54
C LEU A 25 -9.32 -15.63 -9.35
N LEU A 26 -8.55 -14.71 -8.77
CA LEU A 26 -8.10 -13.48 -9.40
C LEU A 26 -7.26 -13.77 -10.65
N TRP A 27 -6.31 -14.70 -10.56
CA TRP A 27 -5.50 -15.14 -11.70
C TRP A 27 -6.37 -15.70 -12.83
N THR A 28 -7.36 -16.54 -12.49
CA THR A 28 -8.31 -17.12 -13.46
C THR A 28 -9.11 -16.02 -14.16
N LEU A 29 -9.67 -15.06 -13.38
CA LEU A 29 -10.44 -13.94 -13.92
C LEU A 29 -9.61 -13.05 -14.83
N VAL A 30 -8.34 -12.78 -14.46
CA VAL A 30 -7.41 -12.03 -15.30
C VAL A 30 -7.16 -12.75 -16.62
N LYS A 31 -6.93 -14.06 -16.61
CA LYS A 31 -6.72 -14.86 -17.84
C LYS A 31 -7.93 -14.80 -18.77
N ILE A 32 -9.13 -14.94 -18.22
CA ILE A 32 -10.38 -14.82 -18.99
C ILE A 32 -10.49 -13.42 -19.59
N ARG A 33 -10.26 -12.37 -18.79
CA ARG A 33 -10.34 -10.98 -19.24
C ARG A 33 -9.36 -10.69 -20.37
N GLU A 34 -8.10 -11.14 -20.25
CA GLU A 34 -7.05 -10.90 -21.23
C GLU A 34 -7.29 -11.65 -22.54
N ALA A 35 -7.90 -12.84 -22.48
CA ALA A 35 -8.34 -13.56 -23.66
C ALA A 35 -9.44 -12.81 -24.44
N LEU A 36 -10.31 -12.06 -23.71
CA LEU A 36 -11.38 -11.28 -24.31
C LEU A 36 -10.96 -9.86 -24.71
N ARG A 37 -10.04 -9.26 -23.98
CA ARG A 37 -9.57 -7.88 -24.18
C ARG A 37 -8.09 -7.78 -23.85
N PRO A 38 -7.20 -7.73 -24.84
CA PRO A 38 -5.76 -7.58 -24.60
C PRO A 38 -5.46 -6.26 -23.86
N ALA A 39 -4.46 -6.30 -23.00
CA ALA A 39 -4.02 -5.14 -22.23
C ALA A 39 -3.45 -4.07 -23.19
N ARG A 40 -3.83 -2.82 -22.97
CA ARG A 40 -3.21 -1.68 -23.64
C ARG A 40 -1.86 -1.40 -22.97
N ARG A 41 -0.83 -1.14 -23.77
CA ARG A 41 0.42 -0.54 -23.31
C ARG A 41 0.37 0.94 -23.63
N TYR A 42 0.71 1.75 -22.63
CA TYR A 42 0.84 3.19 -22.80
C TYR A 42 2.33 3.53 -23.00
N GLU A 43 2.61 4.46 -23.88
CA GLU A 43 3.96 4.97 -24.12
C GLU A 43 4.27 6.08 -23.11
N VAL A 44 5.54 6.42 -22.96
CA VAL A 44 5.93 7.62 -22.19
C VAL A 44 5.43 8.84 -22.97
N PRO A 45 4.77 9.81 -22.30
CA PRO A 45 4.28 11.00 -23.00
C PRO A 45 5.42 11.74 -23.68
N ALA A 46 5.14 12.24 -24.88
CA ALA A 46 6.13 12.99 -25.67
C ALA A 46 6.59 14.28 -24.96
N GLU A 47 5.70 14.88 -24.18
CA GLU A 47 6.01 16.00 -23.29
C GLU A 47 5.84 15.58 -21.83
N ALA A 48 6.93 15.61 -21.07
CA ALA A 48 6.92 15.27 -19.67
C ALA A 48 6.10 16.28 -18.85
N PRO A 49 5.08 15.88 -18.09
CA PRO A 49 4.33 16.78 -17.22
C PRO A 49 5.19 17.28 -16.05
N GLU A 50 4.78 18.38 -15.42
CA GLU A 50 5.40 18.76 -14.14
C GLU A 50 4.99 17.81 -13.02
N VAL A 51 5.97 17.37 -12.24
CA VAL A 51 5.82 16.43 -11.12
C VAL A 51 6.42 17.03 -9.87
N THR A 52 5.73 16.93 -8.74
CA THR A 52 6.34 17.15 -7.43
C THR A 52 6.66 15.81 -6.79
N LEU A 53 7.93 15.60 -6.44
CA LEU A 53 8.36 14.52 -5.57
C LEU A 53 8.27 15.03 -4.14
N LEU A 54 7.26 14.57 -3.39
CA LEU A 54 6.98 14.96 -2.01
C LEU A 54 7.55 13.94 -1.05
N ILE A 55 8.47 14.37 -0.21
CA ILE A 55 9.21 13.56 0.76
C ILE A 55 8.79 13.96 2.17
N ALA A 56 8.15 13.04 2.89
CA ALA A 56 7.79 13.26 4.29
C ALA A 56 8.95 12.85 5.21
N ALA A 57 9.32 13.74 6.16
CA ALA A 57 10.44 13.51 7.07
C ALA A 57 10.11 13.91 8.51
N TYR A 58 10.57 13.11 9.46
CA TYR A 58 10.57 13.40 10.89
C TYR A 58 11.83 12.81 11.52
N ASN A 59 12.78 13.65 11.94
CA ASN A 59 14.07 13.26 12.52
C ASN A 59 14.86 12.29 11.61
N GLU A 60 15.16 12.76 10.41
CA GLU A 60 15.81 12.00 9.33
C GLU A 60 17.18 12.57 8.95
N GLN A 61 17.88 13.22 9.91
CA GLN A 61 19.16 13.91 9.65
C GLN A 61 20.21 13.00 8.98
N GLU A 62 20.21 11.71 9.29
CA GLU A 62 21.23 10.77 8.78
C GLU A 62 21.01 10.42 7.30
N ILE A 63 19.76 10.54 6.80
CA ILE A 63 19.39 10.09 5.46
C ILE A 63 19.26 11.25 4.44
N VAL A 64 19.22 12.50 4.88
CA VAL A 64 19.01 13.68 4.01
C VAL A 64 19.96 13.69 2.82
N ALA A 65 21.26 13.51 3.05
CA ALA A 65 22.26 13.57 1.99
C ALA A 65 22.08 12.43 0.96
N GLU A 66 21.84 11.20 1.43
CA GLU A 66 21.65 10.05 0.58
C GLU A 66 20.35 10.18 -0.22
N LYS A 67 19.25 10.60 0.41
CA LYS A 67 17.97 10.82 -0.26
C LYS A 67 18.06 11.92 -1.32
N MET A 68 18.75 13.02 -1.04
CA MET A 68 18.96 14.09 -2.03
C MET A 68 19.80 13.63 -3.22
N ALA A 69 20.84 12.82 -2.98
CA ALA A 69 21.61 12.20 -4.05
C ALA A 69 20.74 11.27 -4.90
N ASN A 70 19.90 10.45 -4.27
CA ASN A 70 18.93 9.59 -4.96
C ASN A 70 17.91 10.39 -5.79
N CYS A 71 17.37 11.50 -5.25
CA CYS A 71 16.44 12.35 -5.99
C CYS A 71 17.08 12.98 -7.25
N ARG A 72 18.36 13.37 -7.16
CA ARG A 72 19.11 13.94 -8.29
C ARG A 72 19.50 12.91 -9.34
N ALA A 73 19.54 11.62 -8.98
CA ALA A 73 19.83 10.51 -9.88
C ALA A 73 18.58 10.03 -10.65
N LEU A 74 17.42 10.61 -10.41
CA LEU A 74 16.19 10.23 -11.11
C LEU A 74 16.24 10.66 -12.58
N GLU A 75 15.90 9.73 -13.47
CA GLU A 75 15.82 9.94 -14.91
C GLU A 75 14.50 10.63 -15.29
N TYR A 76 14.41 11.91 -14.94
CA TYR A 76 13.28 12.78 -15.28
C TYR A 76 13.79 14.20 -15.59
N PRO A 77 13.21 14.96 -16.53
CA PRO A 77 13.68 16.30 -16.87
C PRO A 77 13.72 17.20 -15.63
N ALA A 78 14.92 17.71 -15.27
CA ALA A 78 15.13 18.50 -14.06
C ALA A 78 14.23 19.75 -13.99
N SER A 79 13.90 20.35 -15.14
CA SER A 79 12.98 21.51 -15.23
C SER A 79 11.52 21.15 -14.92
N LYS A 80 11.17 19.88 -14.93
CA LYS A 80 9.83 19.33 -14.72
C LYS A 80 9.67 18.60 -13.38
N LEU A 81 10.76 18.32 -12.66
CA LEU A 81 10.76 17.67 -11.36
C LEU A 81 11.02 18.67 -10.24
N ARG A 82 10.07 18.81 -9.32
CA ARG A 82 10.19 19.66 -8.12
C ARG A 82 10.35 18.77 -6.90
N ILE A 83 11.51 18.84 -6.25
CA ILE A 83 11.77 18.13 -5.00
C ILE A 83 11.22 18.97 -3.86
N THR A 84 10.28 18.40 -3.08
CA THR A 84 9.67 19.08 -1.94
C THR A 84 9.74 18.18 -0.71
N TRP A 85 10.35 18.69 0.36
CA TRP A 85 10.35 18.05 1.66
C TRP A 85 9.31 18.67 2.56
N ILE A 86 8.56 17.82 3.25
CA ILE A 86 7.65 18.23 4.32
C ILE A 86 8.13 17.67 5.64
N THR A 87 8.51 18.55 6.56
CA THR A 87 8.96 18.17 7.89
C THR A 87 7.91 18.53 8.94
N ASP A 88 7.74 17.65 9.94
CA ASP A 88 6.64 17.72 10.91
C ASP A 88 7.19 17.59 12.34
N GLY A 89 7.60 18.72 12.93
CA GLY A 89 8.11 18.78 14.29
C GLY A 89 9.47 18.09 14.47
N SER A 90 10.32 18.05 13.44
CA SER A 90 11.69 17.53 13.59
C SER A 90 12.49 18.34 14.62
N THR A 91 13.16 17.62 15.52
CA THR A 91 13.94 18.18 16.64
C THR A 91 15.44 17.98 16.47
N ASP A 92 15.85 17.26 15.43
CA ASP A 92 17.23 17.03 15.04
C ASP A 92 17.69 18.03 13.96
N ARG A 93 18.82 17.77 13.31
CA ARG A 93 19.38 18.64 12.29
C ARG A 93 18.75 18.47 10.89
N THR A 94 17.66 17.74 10.74
CA THR A 94 17.01 17.50 9.44
C THR A 94 16.75 18.80 8.68
N VAL A 95 16.11 19.78 9.32
CA VAL A 95 15.76 21.08 8.69
C VAL A 95 17.00 21.90 8.34
N GLU A 96 18.00 21.94 9.24
CA GLU A 96 19.29 22.61 9.01
C GLU A 96 20.01 22.01 7.80
N LEU A 97 20.09 20.68 7.71
CA LEU A 97 20.75 20.00 6.59
C LEU A 97 20.01 20.23 5.27
N LEU A 98 18.68 20.24 5.27
CA LEU A 98 17.89 20.53 4.07
C LEU A 98 18.09 21.95 3.54
N ALA A 99 18.41 22.92 4.39
CA ALA A 99 18.69 24.29 3.97
C ALA A 99 19.95 24.43 3.07
N ALA A 100 20.83 23.41 3.08
CA ALA A 100 21.99 23.36 2.18
C ALA A 100 21.64 22.94 0.74
N TYR A 101 20.40 22.58 0.45
CA TYR A 101 19.94 22.12 -0.87
C TYR A 101 19.00 23.13 -1.52
N PRO A 102 19.51 24.10 -2.33
CA PRO A 102 18.68 25.14 -2.95
C PRO A 102 17.74 24.63 -4.03
N ASP A 103 17.95 23.41 -4.52
CA ASP A 103 17.11 22.70 -5.47
C ASP A 103 15.92 21.96 -4.81
N ALA A 104 15.81 22.01 -3.49
CA ALA A 104 14.69 21.43 -2.73
C ALA A 104 13.85 22.54 -2.07
N THR A 105 12.54 22.43 -2.17
CA THR A 105 11.62 23.25 -1.37
C THR A 105 11.38 22.55 -0.03
N VAL A 106 11.52 23.28 1.07
CA VAL A 106 11.31 22.74 2.42
C VAL A 106 10.09 23.40 3.05
N LEU A 107 9.08 22.61 3.35
CA LEU A 107 7.89 23.00 4.09
C LEU A 107 8.02 22.48 5.52
N HIS A 108 8.27 23.37 6.48
CA HIS A 108 8.51 23.02 7.88
C HIS A 108 7.40 23.52 8.79
N ASP A 109 7.00 22.70 9.77
CA ASP A 109 6.23 23.11 10.95
C ASP A 109 6.96 22.62 12.20
N ALA A 110 7.14 23.51 13.17
CA ALA A 110 7.78 23.19 14.44
C ALA A 110 6.89 22.30 15.35
N ARG A 111 5.56 22.30 15.10
CA ARG A 111 4.63 21.44 15.85
C ARG A 111 4.44 20.13 15.11
N ARG A 112 4.46 19.04 15.87
CA ARG A 112 4.20 17.71 15.34
C ARG A 112 2.70 17.45 15.21
N GLY A 113 2.20 17.40 13.99
CA GLY A 113 0.80 17.07 13.65
C GLY A 113 0.59 15.64 13.18
N GLY A 114 1.67 14.93 12.83
CA GLY A 114 1.65 13.59 12.23
C GLY A 114 1.70 13.63 10.70
N LYS A 115 2.08 12.48 10.11
CA LYS A 115 2.33 12.36 8.65
C LYS A 115 1.15 12.86 7.82
N THR A 116 -0.08 12.49 8.18
CA THR A 116 -1.29 12.88 7.43
C THR A 116 -1.51 14.39 7.44
N ALA A 117 -1.36 15.04 8.62
CA ALA A 117 -1.46 16.49 8.73
C ALA A 117 -0.39 17.21 7.89
N ALA A 118 0.85 16.69 7.93
CA ALA A 118 1.95 17.20 7.12
C ALA A 118 1.65 17.09 5.60
N LEU A 119 1.17 15.93 5.13
CA LEU A 119 0.81 15.74 3.73
C LEU A 119 -0.32 16.67 3.30
N ASN A 120 -1.38 16.83 4.09
CA ASN A 120 -2.46 17.78 3.82
C ASN A 120 -1.91 19.19 3.63
N ARG A 121 -1.07 19.65 4.57
CA ARG A 121 -0.41 20.97 4.51
C ARG A 121 0.47 21.13 3.25
N ALA A 122 1.25 20.10 2.89
CA ALA A 122 2.08 20.15 1.70
C ALA A 122 1.25 20.33 0.42
N LEU A 123 0.14 19.62 0.31
CA LEU A 123 -0.74 19.64 -0.87
C LEU A 123 -1.43 21.02 -1.07
N GLU A 124 -1.54 21.87 -0.04
CA GLU A 124 -2.01 23.25 -0.17
C GLU A 124 -1.03 24.12 -0.97
N HIS A 125 0.26 23.80 -0.91
CA HIS A 125 1.33 24.56 -1.58
C HIS A 125 1.71 24.00 -2.96
N ILE A 126 1.47 22.70 -3.21
CA ILE A 126 1.80 22.04 -4.48
C ILE A 126 0.80 22.40 -5.56
N ARG A 127 1.30 22.71 -6.78
CA ARG A 127 0.48 23.10 -7.95
C ARG A 127 0.71 22.21 -9.18
N THR A 128 1.72 21.37 -9.17
CA THR A 128 1.98 20.42 -10.28
C THR A 128 0.82 19.44 -10.46
N PRO A 129 0.54 19.00 -11.70
CA PRO A 129 -0.57 18.10 -11.98
C PRO A 129 -0.44 16.73 -11.33
N LEU A 130 0.80 16.27 -11.15
CA LEU A 130 1.11 14.98 -10.53
C LEU A 130 1.96 15.18 -9.27
N VAL A 131 1.67 14.38 -8.25
CA VAL A 131 2.45 14.36 -7.00
C VAL A 131 2.85 12.91 -6.72
N VAL A 132 4.16 12.69 -6.62
CA VAL A 132 4.77 11.42 -6.21
C VAL A 132 5.16 11.52 -4.74
N PHE A 133 4.66 10.62 -3.92
CA PHE A 133 4.93 10.53 -2.50
C PHE A 133 5.98 9.45 -2.24
N THR A 134 6.94 9.75 -1.39
CA THR A 134 7.93 8.77 -0.94
C THR A 134 8.37 9.09 0.48
N ASP A 135 8.78 8.07 1.23
CA ASP A 135 9.37 8.24 2.55
C ASP A 135 10.85 8.66 2.43
N ALA A 136 11.37 9.35 3.43
CA ALA A 136 12.75 9.81 3.44
C ALA A 136 13.76 8.66 3.41
N ASN A 137 13.46 7.57 4.11
CA ASN A 137 14.32 6.39 4.28
C ASN A 137 14.22 5.34 3.17
N THR A 138 13.56 5.64 2.05
CA THR A 138 13.43 4.74 0.90
C THR A 138 14.14 5.31 -0.32
N MET A 139 14.85 4.47 -1.08
CA MET A 139 15.57 4.89 -2.28
C MET A 139 14.80 4.44 -3.53
N LEU A 140 14.58 5.37 -4.45
CA LEU A 140 13.87 5.11 -5.70
C LEU A 140 14.85 4.66 -6.78
N ASN A 141 14.39 3.76 -7.69
CA ASN A 141 15.16 3.49 -8.90
C ASN A 141 15.18 4.70 -9.83
N PRO A 142 16.20 4.84 -10.68
CA PRO A 142 16.35 6.01 -11.55
C PRO A 142 15.12 6.31 -12.41
N GLU A 143 14.49 5.30 -12.96
CA GLU A 143 13.35 5.41 -13.88
C GLU A 143 11.99 5.57 -13.14
N ALA A 144 11.95 5.56 -11.81
CA ALA A 144 10.71 5.47 -11.03
C ALA A 144 9.68 6.53 -11.42
N VAL A 145 10.09 7.79 -11.54
CA VAL A 145 9.18 8.89 -11.89
C VAL A 145 8.67 8.75 -13.31
N THR A 146 9.52 8.40 -14.25
CA THR A 146 9.17 8.18 -15.67
C THR A 146 8.16 7.06 -15.82
N GLU A 147 8.36 5.93 -15.13
CA GLU A 147 7.44 4.79 -15.18
C GLU A 147 6.08 5.11 -14.53
N ILE A 148 6.08 5.86 -13.42
CA ILE A 148 4.84 6.36 -12.80
C ILE A 148 4.07 7.26 -13.77
N VAL A 149 4.76 8.21 -14.42
CA VAL A 149 4.13 9.14 -15.38
C VAL A 149 3.53 8.39 -16.56
N ARG A 150 4.19 7.36 -17.06
CA ARG A 150 3.65 6.47 -18.11
C ARG A 150 2.29 5.87 -17.72
N CYS A 151 2.10 5.48 -16.46
CA CYS A 151 0.81 4.94 -16.01
C CYS A 151 -0.32 5.97 -16.08
N PHE A 152 -0.02 7.26 -15.95
CA PHE A 152 -1.02 8.33 -16.03
C PHE A 152 -1.44 8.68 -17.45
N GLU A 153 -0.86 8.08 -18.49
CA GLU A 153 -1.35 8.19 -19.88
C GLU A 153 -2.73 7.53 -20.04
N ASP A 154 -3.09 6.59 -19.16
CA ASP A 154 -4.49 6.17 -19.03
C ASP A 154 -5.27 7.25 -18.23
N PRO A 155 -6.21 7.97 -18.88
CA PRO A 155 -7.00 9.00 -18.18
C PRO A 155 -7.88 8.44 -17.06
N GLN A 156 -8.12 7.12 -17.04
CA GLN A 156 -8.84 6.44 -15.97
C GLN A 156 -7.95 6.19 -14.73
N VAL A 157 -6.63 6.34 -14.84
CA VAL A 157 -5.71 6.20 -13.71
C VAL A 157 -5.67 7.51 -12.93
N GLY A 158 -6.12 7.45 -11.69
CA GLY A 158 -6.08 8.59 -10.75
C GLY A 158 -4.98 8.47 -9.70
N CYS A 159 -4.52 7.24 -9.46
CA CYS A 159 -3.44 6.92 -8.53
C CYS A 159 -2.54 5.83 -9.12
N VAL A 160 -1.25 5.88 -8.82
CA VAL A 160 -0.26 4.83 -9.18
C VAL A 160 0.40 4.36 -7.90
N ALA A 161 0.36 3.06 -7.65
CA ALA A 161 1.10 2.39 -6.57
C ALA A 161 2.41 1.83 -7.15
N GLY A 162 3.54 2.26 -6.62
CA GLY A 162 4.84 1.67 -6.91
C GLY A 162 5.06 0.35 -6.18
N GLU A 163 6.15 -0.32 -6.53
CA GLU A 163 6.61 -1.55 -5.89
C GLU A 163 7.44 -1.21 -4.65
N LYS A 164 7.18 -1.92 -3.55
CA LYS A 164 8.09 -1.94 -2.41
C LYS A 164 9.08 -3.09 -2.58
N ARG A 165 10.37 -2.79 -2.48
CA ARG A 165 11.43 -3.81 -2.40
C ARG A 165 12.20 -3.64 -1.11
N VAL A 166 12.55 -4.76 -0.50
CA VAL A 166 13.42 -4.78 0.68
C VAL A 166 14.81 -5.16 0.19
N ALA A 167 15.84 -4.41 0.59
CA ALA A 167 17.21 -4.75 0.27
C ALA A 167 17.57 -6.11 0.87
N ASP A 168 18.24 -6.97 0.09
CA ASP A 168 18.64 -8.30 0.55
C ASP A 168 19.61 -8.17 1.75
N ALA A 169 19.11 -8.45 2.94
CA ALA A 169 19.89 -8.41 4.18
C ALA A 169 20.80 -9.65 4.36
N GLY A 170 20.97 -10.50 3.34
CA GLY A 170 21.87 -11.65 3.36
C GLY A 170 21.60 -12.70 4.46
N GLY A 171 20.44 -12.64 5.13
CA GLY A 171 20.09 -13.49 6.28
C GLY A 171 19.17 -14.65 5.91
N ALA A 172 19.53 -15.85 6.36
CA ALA A 172 18.65 -17.01 6.32
C ALA A 172 17.58 -16.90 7.43
N GLY A 173 16.32 -17.23 7.14
CA GLY A 173 15.26 -17.35 8.15
C GLY A 173 14.11 -16.34 7.95
N ALA A 174 13.89 -15.45 8.91
CA ALA A 174 12.75 -14.51 8.91
C ALA A 174 12.71 -13.60 7.69
N ALA A 175 13.86 -13.11 7.23
CA ALA A 175 13.99 -12.27 6.03
C ALA A 175 13.57 -13.00 4.74
N ALA A 176 13.87 -14.30 4.62
CA ALA A 176 13.45 -15.11 3.47
C ALA A 176 11.92 -15.30 3.44
N THR A 177 11.29 -15.53 4.59
CA THR A 177 9.83 -15.68 4.70
C THR A 177 9.11 -14.36 4.40
N GLU A 178 9.65 -13.25 4.88
CA GLU A 178 9.14 -11.91 4.56
C GLU A 178 9.25 -11.61 3.07
N GLY A 179 10.37 -11.97 2.42
CA GLY A 179 10.55 -11.82 0.98
C GLY A 179 9.53 -12.60 0.14
N VAL A 180 9.16 -13.83 0.55
CA VAL A 180 8.12 -14.63 -0.12
C VAL A 180 6.75 -13.97 0.03
N TYR A 181 6.41 -13.48 1.24
CA TYR A 181 5.16 -12.79 1.48
C TYR A 181 5.03 -11.52 0.61
N TRP A 182 6.08 -10.70 0.54
CA TRP A 182 6.07 -9.48 -0.28
C TRP A 182 5.94 -9.80 -1.77
N LYS A 183 6.63 -10.81 -2.29
CA LYS A 183 6.48 -11.28 -3.68
C LYS A 183 5.04 -11.71 -3.98
N TYR A 184 4.40 -12.41 -3.05
CA TYR A 184 3.00 -12.80 -3.18
C TYR A 184 2.06 -11.59 -3.17
N GLU A 185 2.23 -10.66 -2.25
CA GLU A 185 1.43 -9.43 -2.14
C GLU A 185 1.59 -8.55 -3.39
N SER A 186 2.81 -8.39 -3.89
CA SER A 186 3.10 -7.70 -5.16
C SER A 186 2.38 -8.35 -6.33
N LYS A 187 2.40 -9.71 -6.38
CA LYS A 187 1.68 -10.43 -7.42
C LYS A 187 0.17 -10.25 -7.34
N LEU A 188 -0.39 -10.20 -6.15
CA LEU A 188 -1.82 -9.88 -5.97
C LEU A 188 -2.14 -8.46 -6.45
N LYS A 189 -1.33 -7.45 -6.11
CA LYS A 189 -1.53 -6.07 -6.57
C LYS A 189 -1.47 -5.97 -8.10
N GLU A 190 -0.52 -6.67 -8.73
CA GLU A 190 -0.40 -6.75 -10.20
C GLU A 190 -1.67 -7.36 -10.81
N LEU A 191 -2.14 -8.48 -10.28
CA LEU A 191 -3.34 -9.16 -10.78
C LEU A 191 -4.60 -8.32 -10.55
N ASP A 192 -4.71 -7.65 -9.40
CA ASP A 192 -5.80 -6.73 -9.11
C ASP A 192 -5.88 -5.62 -10.16
N TYR A 193 -4.76 -4.96 -10.45
CA TYR A 193 -4.70 -3.92 -11.47
C TYR A 193 -5.03 -4.49 -12.86
N ARG A 194 -4.50 -5.65 -13.20
CA ARG A 194 -4.80 -6.34 -14.47
C ARG A 194 -6.26 -6.74 -14.59
N LEU A 195 -6.96 -7.06 -13.50
CA LEU A 195 -8.40 -7.28 -13.53
C LEU A 195 -9.17 -5.97 -13.64
N TYR A 196 -8.89 -4.98 -12.78
CA TYR A 196 -9.56 -3.67 -12.80
C TYR A 196 -8.72 -2.56 -12.16
N SER A 197 -8.42 -2.64 -10.87
CA SER A 197 -7.70 -1.64 -10.09
C SER A 197 -6.93 -2.31 -8.97
N ALA A 198 -5.71 -1.89 -8.69
CA ALA A 198 -5.04 -2.30 -7.45
C ALA A 198 -5.85 -1.88 -6.23
N VAL A 199 -5.69 -2.60 -5.12
CA VAL A 199 -6.42 -2.34 -3.86
C VAL A 199 -5.50 -1.64 -2.87
N GLY A 200 -5.43 -0.33 -3.01
CA GLY A 200 -4.61 0.54 -2.19
C GLY A 200 -3.17 0.70 -2.68
N ALA A 201 -2.59 1.84 -2.36
CA ALA A 201 -1.18 2.13 -2.54
C ALA A 201 -0.38 1.79 -1.27
N ALA A 202 0.93 1.91 -1.32
CA ALA A 202 1.85 1.76 -0.20
C ALA A 202 2.67 3.05 -0.05
N GLY A 203 2.89 3.47 1.19
CA GLY A 203 3.46 4.78 1.52
C GLY A 203 4.88 5.01 1.05
N GLU A 204 5.61 3.94 0.78
CA GLU A 204 7.00 3.99 0.32
C GLU A 204 7.15 4.62 -1.06
N LEU A 205 6.16 4.39 -1.95
CA LEU A 205 6.11 5.01 -3.29
C LEU A 205 4.69 4.93 -3.86
N PHE A 206 4.05 6.07 -4.01
CA PHE A 206 2.80 6.17 -4.77
C PHE A 206 2.66 7.57 -5.38
N ALA A 207 1.77 7.70 -6.35
CA ALA A 207 1.51 8.99 -6.98
C ALA A 207 0.03 9.19 -7.21
N VAL A 208 -0.39 10.47 -7.28
CA VAL A 208 -1.78 10.84 -7.54
C VAL A 208 -1.87 11.99 -8.53
N ARG A 209 -2.99 12.06 -9.27
CA ARG A 209 -3.39 13.33 -9.89
C ARG A 209 -3.75 14.30 -8.77
N ARG A 210 -3.03 15.41 -8.68
CA ARG A 210 -3.20 16.39 -7.59
C ARG A 210 -4.64 16.85 -7.42
N GLY A 211 -5.37 17.05 -8.51
CA GLY A 211 -6.77 17.46 -8.47
C GLY A 211 -7.75 16.45 -7.87
N LEU A 212 -7.32 15.19 -7.67
CA LEU A 212 -8.14 14.15 -7.04
C LEU A 212 -7.85 13.97 -5.54
N TRP A 213 -6.85 14.67 -5.01
CA TRP A 213 -6.54 14.63 -3.57
C TRP A 213 -7.70 15.22 -2.77
N GLN A 214 -8.09 14.52 -1.73
CA GLN A 214 -9.02 14.99 -0.72
C GLN A 214 -8.28 15.09 0.61
N THR A 215 -8.49 16.18 1.34
CA THR A 215 -7.95 16.34 2.70
C THR A 215 -8.39 15.18 3.57
N LEU A 216 -7.42 14.48 4.14
CA LEU A 216 -7.66 13.34 5.01
C LEU A 216 -7.80 13.79 6.47
N PRO A 217 -8.62 13.11 7.29
CA PRO A 217 -8.59 13.31 8.73
C PRO A 217 -7.18 13.06 9.29
N GLU A 218 -6.68 13.93 10.14
CA GLU A 218 -5.30 13.91 10.63
C GLU A 218 -4.94 12.63 11.40
N ASP A 219 -5.92 11.99 12.03
CA ASP A 219 -5.79 10.71 12.73
C ASP A 219 -5.78 9.48 11.80
N THR A 220 -5.62 9.68 10.47
CA THR A 220 -5.55 8.57 9.51
C THR A 220 -4.24 7.80 9.69
N LEU A 221 -4.34 6.50 9.98
CA LEU A 221 -3.19 5.64 10.24
C LEU A 221 -2.54 5.08 8.97
N LEU A 222 -3.34 4.87 7.91
CA LEU A 222 -2.90 4.39 6.59
C LEU A 222 -3.36 5.41 5.55
N ASP A 223 -2.65 6.53 5.50
CA ASP A 223 -2.96 7.67 4.62
C ASP A 223 -2.87 7.32 3.14
N ASP A 224 -1.86 6.57 2.74
CA ASP A 224 -1.63 6.03 1.41
C ASP A 224 -2.80 5.16 0.92
N PHE A 225 -3.22 4.22 1.76
CA PHE A 225 -4.32 3.32 1.46
C PHE A 225 -5.65 4.08 1.37
N VAL A 226 -5.96 4.92 2.36
CA VAL A 226 -7.23 5.67 2.39
C VAL A 226 -7.31 6.65 1.23
N CYS A 227 -6.24 7.41 0.96
CA CYS A 227 -6.17 8.35 -0.17
C CYS A 227 -6.42 7.64 -1.52
N SER A 228 -5.67 6.58 -1.80
CA SER A 228 -5.77 5.85 -3.07
C SER A 228 -7.17 5.24 -3.26
N MET A 229 -7.76 4.67 -2.20
CA MET A 229 -9.11 4.10 -2.26
C MET A 229 -10.21 5.17 -2.36
N LEU A 230 -10.01 6.37 -1.80
CA LEU A 230 -10.91 7.50 -2.01
C LEU A 230 -10.89 7.95 -3.48
N ILE A 231 -9.72 7.97 -4.12
CA ILE A 231 -9.60 8.24 -5.57
C ILE A 231 -10.32 7.16 -6.37
N ALA A 232 -10.13 5.88 -6.03
CA ALA A 232 -10.84 4.78 -6.66
C ALA A 232 -12.36 4.87 -6.49
N SER A 233 -12.84 5.37 -5.33
CA SER A 233 -14.26 5.57 -5.07
C SER A 233 -14.93 6.62 -5.95
N GLN A 234 -14.13 7.50 -6.58
CA GLN A 234 -14.58 8.50 -7.55
C GLN A 234 -14.69 7.94 -8.97
N GLY A 235 -14.39 6.66 -9.19
CA GLY A 235 -14.46 5.99 -10.50
C GLY A 235 -13.12 5.91 -11.24
N TYR A 236 -12.03 6.38 -10.64
CA TYR A 236 -10.69 6.21 -11.17
C TYR A 236 -10.11 4.84 -10.81
N LYS A 237 -8.98 4.49 -11.43
CA LYS A 237 -8.22 3.27 -11.13
C LYS A 237 -6.96 3.61 -10.36
N ILE A 238 -6.52 2.67 -9.53
CA ILE A 238 -5.18 2.64 -8.97
C ILE A 238 -4.37 1.71 -9.87
N ALA A 239 -3.41 2.26 -10.63
CA ALA A 239 -2.46 1.46 -11.40
C ALA A 239 -1.41 0.87 -10.46
N TYR A 240 -0.88 -0.31 -10.80
CA TYR A 240 0.28 -0.89 -10.15
C TYR A 240 1.46 -0.90 -11.11
N CYS A 241 2.53 -0.21 -10.72
CA CYS A 241 3.74 -0.04 -11.52
C CYS A 241 4.92 -0.74 -10.82
N LYS A 242 5.22 -1.96 -11.24
CA LYS A 242 6.34 -2.75 -10.68
C LYS A 242 7.71 -2.28 -11.15
N GLU A 243 7.75 -1.52 -12.23
CA GLU A 243 8.94 -0.92 -12.81
C GLU A 243 9.41 0.29 -11.99
N ALA A 244 8.48 0.97 -11.30
CA ALA A 244 8.78 2.02 -10.34
C ALA A 244 8.83 1.42 -8.93
N TYR A 245 9.99 1.39 -8.31
CA TYR A 245 10.13 0.80 -6.99
C TYR A 245 10.90 1.66 -5.99
N ALA A 246 10.54 1.50 -4.73
CA ALA A 246 11.24 2.03 -3.58
C ALA A 246 11.97 0.89 -2.86
N LEU A 247 13.26 1.05 -2.66
CA LEU A 247 14.10 0.14 -1.89
C LEU A 247 14.15 0.61 -0.44
N GLU A 248 13.71 -0.23 0.47
CA GLU A 248 13.76 0.02 1.92
C GLU A 248 14.85 -0.83 2.56
N THR A 249 15.65 -0.23 3.43
CA THR A 249 16.59 -0.98 4.27
C THR A 249 15.79 -1.73 5.34
N PRO A 250 16.07 -3.01 5.59
CA PRO A 250 15.37 -3.78 6.61
C PRO A 250 15.48 -3.13 7.98
N SER A 251 14.36 -3.11 8.74
CA SER A 251 14.37 -2.64 10.12
C SER A 251 15.25 -3.57 10.98
N ALA A 252 16.22 -2.99 11.69
CA ALA A 252 17.12 -3.73 12.55
C ALA A 252 16.48 -4.14 13.90
N ASP A 253 15.34 -3.54 14.27
CA ASP A 253 14.72 -3.73 15.58
C ASP A 253 13.35 -4.44 15.49
N MET A 254 13.25 -5.60 16.18
CA MET A 254 12.01 -6.37 16.34
C MET A 254 10.90 -5.59 17.07
N GLY A 255 11.26 -4.64 17.94
CA GLY A 255 10.31 -3.80 18.67
C GLY A 255 9.58 -2.81 17.75
N GLU A 256 10.32 -2.17 16.85
CA GLU A 256 9.75 -1.24 15.86
C GLU A 256 8.84 -1.98 14.86
N GLU A 257 9.24 -3.19 14.44
CA GLU A 257 8.38 -4.02 13.58
C GLU A 257 7.07 -4.42 14.28
N GLY A 258 7.12 -4.72 15.59
CA GLY A 258 5.92 -4.97 16.38
C GLY A 258 4.98 -3.76 16.46
N LYS A 259 5.50 -2.55 16.64
CA LYS A 259 4.73 -1.30 16.61
C LYS A 259 4.11 -1.06 15.24
N ARG A 260 4.88 -1.27 14.17
CA ARG A 260 4.42 -1.16 12.78
C ARG A 260 3.25 -2.11 12.49
N LYS A 261 3.35 -3.38 12.86
CA LYS A 261 2.26 -4.39 12.69
C LYS A 261 0.99 -3.99 13.44
N LYS A 262 1.11 -3.50 14.70
CA LYS A 262 -0.03 -2.99 15.46
C LYS A 262 -0.69 -1.79 14.77
N ARG A 263 0.10 -0.83 14.26
CA ARG A 263 -0.39 0.32 13.51
C ARG A 263 -1.12 -0.10 12.25
N ILE A 264 -0.58 -1.07 11.48
CA ILE A 264 -1.20 -1.59 10.26
C ILE A 264 -2.53 -2.28 10.58
N ALA A 265 -2.60 -3.08 11.64
CA ALA A 265 -3.84 -3.75 12.05
C ALA A 265 -4.93 -2.75 12.46
N ALA A 266 -4.60 -1.79 13.32
CA ALA A 266 -5.53 -0.74 13.73
C ALA A 266 -5.96 0.14 12.55
N GLY A 267 -5.00 0.54 11.70
CA GLY A 267 -5.24 1.33 10.50
C GLY A 267 -6.09 0.59 9.47
N GLY A 268 -5.96 -0.73 9.35
CA GLY A 268 -6.81 -1.56 8.51
C GLY A 268 -8.28 -1.49 8.93
N LEU A 269 -8.56 -1.67 10.22
CA LEU A 269 -9.93 -1.55 10.76
C LEU A 269 -10.48 -0.13 10.60
N GLN A 270 -9.68 0.90 10.90
CA GLN A 270 -10.04 2.29 10.68
C GLN A 270 -10.37 2.56 9.21
N SER A 271 -9.56 2.05 8.30
CA SER A 271 -9.76 2.21 6.85
C SER A 271 -11.05 1.57 6.37
N VAL A 272 -11.37 0.35 6.84
CA VAL A 272 -12.65 -0.32 6.51
C VAL A 272 -13.84 0.54 6.94
N TRP A 273 -13.79 1.12 8.13
CA TRP A 273 -14.84 2.00 8.63
C TRP A 273 -14.96 3.29 7.79
N ARG A 274 -13.85 3.96 7.49
CA ARG A 274 -13.83 5.19 6.68
C ARG A 274 -14.30 4.96 5.25
N LEU A 275 -13.91 3.83 4.68
CA LEU A 275 -14.23 3.45 3.30
C LEU A 275 -15.48 2.56 3.20
N ARG A 276 -16.36 2.53 4.22
CA ARG A 276 -17.57 1.69 4.25
C ARG A 276 -18.49 1.88 3.04
N LYS A 277 -18.46 3.03 2.37
CA LYS A 277 -19.20 3.26 1.13
C LYS A 277 -18.80 2.27 0.04
N LEU A 278 -17.52 1.84 -0.01
CA LEU A 278 -17.02 0.84 -0.96
C LEU A 278 -17.56 -0.58 -0.69
N LEU A 279 -18.23 -0.82 0.43
CA LEU A 279 -18.88 -2.10 0.72
C LEU A 279 -20.19 -2.30 -0.04
N ASN A 280 -20.62 -1.36 -0.88
CA ASN A 280 -21.80 -1.48 -1.72
C ASN A 280 -21.46 -2.15 -3.06
N PRO A 281 -21.84 -3.44 -3.28
CA PRO A 281 -21.50 -4.18 -4.50
C PRO A 281 -22.19 -3.59 -5.75
N PHE A 282 -23.39 -3.05 -5.59
CA PHE A 282 -24.16 -2.50 -6.71
C PHE A 282 -23.57 -1.21 -7.27
N ARG A 283 -22.87 -0.45 -6.43
CA ARG A 283 -22.22 0.80 -6.85
C ARG A 283 -20.81 0.59 -7.37
N TYR A 284 -20.04 -0.31 -6.76
CA TYR A 284 -18.62 -0.44 -7.02
C TYR A 284 -18.21 -1.73 -7.76
N GLY A 285 -19.13 -2.69 -7.92
CA GLY A 285 -18.92 -3.87 -8.77
C GLY A 285 -17.59 -4.59 -8.54
N VAL A 286 -16.71 -4.59 -9.55
CA VAL A 286 -15.41 -5.27 -9.49
C VAL A 286 -14.52 -4.68 -8.40
N LEU A 287 -14.52 -3.36 -8.20
CA LEU A 287 -13.72 -2.73 -7.13
C LEU A 287 -14.18 -3.21 -5.75
N TRP A 288 -15.50 -3.34 -5.53
CA TRP A 288 -16.04 -3.92 -4.30
C TRP A 288 -15.52 -5.35 -4.08
N PHE A 289 -15.59 -6.19 -5.12
CA PHE A 289 -15.13 -7.58 -5.03
C PHE A 289 -13.64 -7.64 -4.64
N GLN A 290 -12.79 -6.86 -5.31
CA GLN A 290 -11.37 -6.78 -5.03
C GLN A 290 -11.11 -6.25 -3.61
N TYR A 291 -11.75 -5.14 -3.22
CA TYR A 291 -11.58 -4.52 -1.91
C TYR A 291 -11.99 -5.47 -0.76
N VAL A 292 -13.17 -6.09 -0.87
CA VAL A 292 -13.66 -7.02 0.17
C VAL A 292 -12.75 -8.24 0.27
N SER A 293 -12.41 -8.88 -0.85
CA SER A 293 -11.64 -10.12 -0.85
C SER A 293 -10.18 -9.91 -0.46
N HIS A 294 -9.55 -8.82 -0.93
CA HIS A 294 -8.13 -8.59 -0.69
C HIS A 294 -7.85 -7.94 0.66
N ARG A 295 -8.70 -7.01 1.14
CA ARG A 295 -8.42 -6.21 2.35
C ARG A 295 -9.45 -6.40 3.46
N VAL A 296 -10.73 -6.24 3.19
CA VAL A 296 -11.75 -6.26 4.26
C VAL A 296 -11.75 -7.58 5.02
N LEU A 297 -11.85 -8.72 4.31
CA LEU A 297 -11.84 -10.05 4.95
C LEU A 297 -10.57 -10.27 5.77
N ARG A 298 -9.41 -9.88 5.22
CA ARG A 298 -8.10 -10.06 5.85
C ARG A 298 -7.93 -9.25 7.13
N TRP A 299 -8.52 -8.04 7.19
CA TRP A 299 -8.41 -7.16 8.34
C TRP A 299 -9.51 -7.35 9.39
N THR A 300 -10.63 -7.99 9.03
CA THR A 300 -11.80 -8.11 9.90
C THR A 300 -12.11 -9.56 10.26
N LEU A 301 -12.81 -10.28 9.39
CA LEU A 301 -13.38 -11.57 9.68
C LEU A 301 -12.32 -12.68 9.83
N THR A 302 -11.32 -12.71 8.96
CA THR A 302 -10.35 -13.81 8.93
C THR A 302 -9.54 -13.95 10.22
N PRO A 303 -9.00 -12.89 10.86
CA PRO A 303 -8.32 -13.01 12.15
C PRO A 303 -9.22 -13.56 13.26
N VAL A 304 -10.47 -13.14 13.30
CA VAL A 304 -11.45 -13.63 14.28
C VAL A 304 -11.73 -15.11 14.07
N VAL A 305 -11.95 -15.52 12.81
CA VAL A 305 -12.20 -16.91 12.45
C VAL A 305 -10.97 -17.79 12.75
N LEU A 306 -9.76 -17.33 12.49
CA LEU A 306 -8.53 -18.07 12.84
C LEU A 306 -8.48 -18.41 14.33
N VAL A 307 -8.82 -17.43 15.19
CA VAL A 307 -8.89 -17.67 16.65
C VAL A 307 -10.02 -18.63 17.00
N ALA A 308 -11.20 -18.47 16.36
CA ALA A 308 -12.37 -19.31 16.63
C ALA A 308 -12.20 -20.77 16.16
N LEU A 309 -11.36 -21.02 15.14
CA LEU A 309 -11.06 -22.38 14.68
C LEU A 309 -10.35 -23.24 15.74
N LEU A 310 -9.60 -22.63 16.68
CA LEU A 310 -8.91 -23.36 17.75
C LEU A 310 -9.92 -24.12 18.64
N PRO A 311 -10.89 -23.47 19.32
CA PRO A 311 -11.88 -24.17 20.12
C PRO A 311 -12.81 -25.05 19.30
N LEU A 312 -13.14 -24.66 18.05
CA LEU A 312 -13.96 -25.48 17.16
C LEU A 312 -13.30 -26.79 16.75
N ASN A 313 -11.98 -26.85 16.73
CA ASN A 313 -11.24 -28.09 16.45
C ASN A 313 -11.17 -29.01 17.69
N VAL A 314 -11.01 -28.43 18.88
CA VAL A 314 -10.90 -29.19 20.14
C VAL A 314 -12.24 -29.89 20.52
N ALA A 315 -13.36 -29.24 20.29
CA ALA A 315 -14.69 -29.75 20.67
C ALA A 315 -15.03 -31.13 20.04
N PRO A 316 -14.82 -31.41 18.73
CA PRO A 316 -15.06 -32.72 18.15
C PRO A 316 -14.09 -33.79 18.63
N VAL A 317 -12.81 -33.43 18.86
CA VAL A 317 -11.77 -34.37 19.33
C VAL A 317 -12.09 -34.88 20.73
N SER A 318 -12.49 -33.99 21.64
CA SER A 318 -12.92 -34.38 22.99
C SER A 318 -14.15 -35.29 22.98
N TYR A 319 -15.11 -35.06 22.07
CA TYR A 319 -16.31 -35.91 21.94
C TYR A 319 -16.02 -37.30 21.36
N THR A 320 -15.10 -37.40 20.40
CA THR A 320 -14.66 -38.71 19.85
C THR A 320 -13.89 -39.54 20.88
N HIS A 321 -13.06 -38.90 21.70
CA HIS A 321 -12.37 -39.58 22.81
C HIS A 321 -13.33 -40.06 23.90
N LEU A 322 -14.32 -39.25 24.29
CA LEU A 322 -15.35 -39.65 25.27
C LEU A 322 -16.17 -40.84 24.76
N ARG A 323 -16.60 -40.80 23.50
CA ARG A 323 -17.37 -41.94 22.91
C ARG A 323 -16.54 -43.24 22.76
N ALA A 324 -15.24 -43.12 22.50
CA ALA A 324 -14.35 -44.28 22.43
C ALA A 324 -14.14 -44.96 23.82
N HIS A 325 -14.37 -44.21 24.92
CA HIS A 325 -14.34 -44.75 26.27
C HIS A 325 -15.66 -45.36 26.73
N GLU A 326 -16.82 -44.92 26.15
CA GLU A 326 -18.13 -45.45 26.47
C GLU A 326 -18.45 -46.78 25.72
N THR A 327 -17.66 -47.12 24.68
CA THR A 327 -17.87 -48.35 23.87
C THR A 327 -16.91 -49.47 24.23
N LYS A 328 -16.14 -49.34 25.33
CA LYS A 328 -15.39 -50.40 25.97
C LYS A 328 -16.00 -50.82 27.31
#